data_0493a0b76925782a04b4197d26a53d75
#
_entry.id   0493a0b76925782a04b4197d26a53d75
#
_cell.length_a   1.000
_cell.length_b   1.000
_cell.length_c   1.000
_cell.angle_alpha   90.00
_cell.angle_beta   90.00
_cell.angle_gamma   90.00
#
_symmetry.space_group_name_H-M   'P 1'
#
loop_
_entity.id
_entity.type
_entity.pdbx_description
1 polymer ?
#
loop_
_entity_poly.entity_id
_entity_poly.type
_entity_poly.pdbx_seq_one_letter_code
_entity_poly.pdbx_strand_id
1 'polypeptide(L)'
;VWLGDDLNKLILNSEGEYRHGDNRHNNEHDSATEEAELQLLYSRAITAYWNFQAGWRGDLQPTPERHWLALGLEGLAPWFIDVNATLFVGNEERTALRLGLEHELMFTQRLALVPEIELNVYGRNDLETATGAGLSDVTAGMRLHYEITREFAPYVGVHYWKQYGNTARFSRVDDEKTDGAEFVAGIHFWY
;
A
#
# COMPACT_ATOMS: atom_id res chain seq x y z
N VAL A 1 10.55 -8.73 3.29
CA VAL A 1 11.60 -9.55 3.96
C VAL A 1 12.18 -8.75 5.11
N TRP A 2 12.45 -9.39 6.23
CA TRP A 2 13.07 -8.72 7.38
C TRP A 2 14.27 -9.50 7.91
N LEU A 3 15.19 -8.75 8.54
CA LEU A 3 16.41 -9.27 9.18
C LEU A 3 16.59 -8.58 10.52
N GLY A 4 16.89 -9.33 11.59
CA GLY A 4 17.17 -8.78 12.92
C GLY A 4 16.56 -9.58 14.05
N ASP A 5 16.41 -8.93 15.19
CA ASP A 5 15.87 -9.48 16.44
C ASP A 5 14.43 -8.96 16.66
N ASP A 6 13.74 -9.48 17.68
CA ASP A 6 12.37 -9.06 18.01
C ASP A 6 12.26 -7.56 18.33
N LEU A 7 13.33 -6.94 18.80
CA LEU A 7 13.37 -5.52 19.18
C LEU A 7 13.83 -4.59 18.06
N ASN A 8 14.67 -5.11 17.15
CA ASN A 8 15.27 -4.30 16.08
C ASN A 8 15.28 -5.11 14.79
N LYS A 9 14.63 -4.61 13.77
CA LYS A 9 14.48 -5.26 12.45
C LYS A 9 14.87 -4.31 11.34
N LEU A 10 15.55 -4.83 10.35
CA LEU A 10 15.69 -4.18 9.06
C LEU A 10 14.66 -4.83 8.11
N ILE A 11 13.78 -4.01 7.54
CA ILE A 11 12.68 -4.45 6.71
C ILE A 11 12.93 -3.96 5.29
N LEU A 12 12.86 -4.89 4.33
CA LEU A 12 12.87 -4.59 2.91
C LEU A 12 11.49 -4.95 2.36
N ASN A 13 10.73 -3.93 1.93
CA ASN A 13 9.47 -4.09 1.22
C ASN A 13 9.67 -3.75 -0.25
N SER A 14 9.12 -4.56 -1.12
CA SER A 14 9.04 -4.31 -2.55
C SER A 14 7.60 -4.56 -2.97
N GLU A 15 6.98 -3.55 -3.54
CA GLU A 15 5.62 -3.62 -4.07
C GLU A 15 5.66 -3.28 -5.55
N GLY A 16 4.89 -4.00 -6.33
CA GLY A 16 4.76 -3.76 -7.76
C GLY A 16 3.35 -4.08 -8.20
N GLU A 17 2.68 -3.13 -8.84
CA GLU A 17 1.36 -3.32 -9.42
C GLU A 17 1.47 -3.35 -10.94
N TYR A 18 0.89 -4.39 -11.53
CA TYR A 18 0.82 -4.57 -12.97
C TYR A 18 -0.63 -4.53 -13.43
N ARG A 19 -1.05 -3.46 -14.08
CA ARG A 19 -2.39 -3.34 -14.66
C ARG A 19 -2.35 -3.70 -16.14
N HIS A 20 -3.07 -4.73 -16.50
CA HIS A 20 -3.27 -5.10 -17.89
C HIS A 20 -4.48 -4.30 -18.47
N GLY A 21 -4.18 -3.28 -19.27
CA GLY A 21 -5.23 -2.52 -19.96
C GLY A 21 -5.88 -3.37 -21.06
N ASP A 22 -7.16 -3.68 -20.91
CA ASP A 22 -7.95 -4.35 -21.96
C ASP A 22 -8.46 -3.29 -22.96
N ASN A 23 -7.55 -2.74 -23.80
CA ASN A 23 -7.90 -1.82 -24.87
C ASN A 23 -8.01 -2.55 -26.21
N ARG A 24 -9.24 -2.88 -26.58
CA ARG A 24 -9.60 -3.35 -27.92
C ARG A 24 -9.75 -2.17 -28.90
N HIS A 25 -8.79 -1.29 -29.07
CA HIS A 25 -8.71 -0.48 -30.31
C HIS A 25 -7.41 0.35 -30.34
N ASN A 26 -6.69 0.11 -31.42
CA ASN A 26 -5.58 0.90 -31.99
C ASN A 26 -4.16 0.65 -31.44
N ASN A 27 -3.32 0.24 -32.41
CA ASN A 27 -1.88 0.10 -32.41
C ASN A 27 -1.17 1.39 -31.95
N GLU A 28 -1.00 1.57 -30.64
CA GLU A 28 -0.01 2.47 -30.07
C GLU A 28 0.36 1.93 -28.69
N HIS A 29 1.64 2.00 -28.35
CA HIS A 29 2.28 1.47 -27.17
C HIS A 29 1.40 1.57 -25.92
N ASP A 30 0.87 0.45 -25.51
CA ASP A 30 0.12 0.29 -24.26
C ASP A 30 1.10 0.51 -23.11
N SER A 31 1.01 1.66 -22.49
CA SER A 31 1.74 1.95 -21.26
C SER A 31 1.04 1.19 -20.15
N ALA A 32 1.46 -0.05 -19.91
CA ALA A 32 1.16 -0.72 -18.66
C ALA A 32 1.72 0.18 -17.55
N THR A 33 0.84 0.74 -16.73
CA THR A 33 1.24 1.55 -15.58
C THR A 33 1.80 0.58 -14.57
N GLU A 34 3.11 0.41 -14.59
CA GLU A 34 3.84 -0.33 -13.58
C GLU A 34 4.11 0.62 -12.41
N GLU A 35 3.43 0.43 -11.31
CA GLU A 35 3.84 1.04 -10.06
C GLU A 35 4.89 0.13 -9.44
N ALA A 36 6.07 0.67 -9.15
CA ALA A 36 7.13 -0.05 -8.49
C ALA A 36 7.67 0.78 -7.33
N GLU A 37 7.51 0.24 -6.14
CA GLU A 37 7.94 0.87 -4.89
C GLU A 37 8.96 -0.03 -4.19
N LEU A 38 10.04 0.56 -3.69
CA LEU A 38 11.03 -0.10 -2.85
C LEU A 38 11.19 0.66 -1.54
N GLN A 39 11.05 -0.03 -0.41
CA GLN A 39 11.25 0.55 0.90
C GLN A 39 12.33 -0.20 1.67
N LEU A 40 13.23 0.54 2.31
CA LEU A 40 14.20 0.03 3.27
C LEU A 40 13.96 0.73 4.60
N LEU A 41 13.44 -0.01 5.59
CA LEU A 41 13.03 0.52 6.88
C LEU A 41 13.80 -0.15 8.01
N TYR A 42 14.23 0.64 8.98
CA TYR A 42 14.63 0.17 10.29
C TYR A 42 13.45 0.27 11.24
N SER A 43 13.06 -0.85 11.84
CA SER A 43 11.96 -0.95 12.79
C SER A 43 12.49 -1.25 14.17
N ARG A 44 12.01 -0.51 15.17
CA ARG A 44 12.34 -0.70 16.58
C ARG A 44 11.10 -0.76 17.44
N ALA A 45 11.00 -1.81 18.25
CA ALA A 45 9.95 -1.93 19.26
C ALA A 45 10.08 -0.84 20.32
N ILE A 46 9.06 0.00 20.46
CA ILE A 46 8.95 1.05 21.48
C ILE A 46 8.05 0.64 22.65
N THR A 47 7.10 -0.26 22.40
CA THR A 47 6.28 -0.93 23.40
C THR A 47 6.07 -2.39 23.00
N ALA A 48 5.34 -3.16 23.81
CA ALA A 48 4.97 -4.54 23.49
C ALA A 48 4.06 -4.66 22.25
N TYR A 49 3.40 -3.58 21.83
CA TYR A 49 2.41 -3.58 20.75
C TYR A 49 2.73 -2.59 19.63
N TRP A 50 3.76 -1.76 19.79
CA TRP A 50 4.07 -0.69 18.84
C TRP A 50 5.54 -0.68 18.47
N ASN A 51 5.79 -0.55 17.18
CA ASN A 51 7.11 -0.36 16.58
C ASN A 51 7.18 1.05 15.96
N PHE A 52 8.31 1.69 16.12
CA PHE A 52 8.67 2.87 15.35
C PHE A 52 9.52 2.44 14.17
N GLN A 53 9.22 2.99 13.00
CA GLN A 53 9.95 2.72 11.77
C GLN A 53 10.55 4.00 11.21
N ALA A 54 11.77 3.89 10.70
CA ALA A 54 12.41 4.99 9.98
C ALA A 54 13.24 4.42 8.83
N GLY A 55 13.20 5.07 7.67
CA GLY A 55 13.94 4.58 6.53
C GLY A 55 13.76 5.37 5.26
N TRP A 56 14.01 4.72 4.16
CA TRP A 56 13.94 5.28 2.83
C TRP A 56 12.93 4.51 1.97
N ARG A 57 12.20 5.27 1.14
CA ARG A 57 11.32 4.77 0.10
C ARG A 57 11.73 5.39 -1.23
N GLY A 58 11.80 4.57 -2.26
CA GLY A 58 11.97 4.98 -3.64
C GLY A 58 10.81 4.50 -4.49
N ASP A 59 10.11 5.43 -5.13
CA ASP A 59 9.13 5.14 -6.17
C ASP A 59 9.90 5.09 -7.49
N LEU A 60 10.03 3.90 -8.06
CA LEU A 60 10.77 3.67 -9.30
C LEU A 60 9.89 3.90 -10.52
N GLN A 61 8.58 3.77 -10.34
CA GLN A 61 7.55 4.06 -11.35
C GLN A 61 6.28 4.59 -10.66
N PRO A 62 5.50 5.50 -11.29
CA PRO A 62 5.77 6.11 -12.61
C PRO A 62 6.95 7.11 -12.58
N THR A 63 7.58 7.33 -13.73
CA THR A 63 8.60 8.36 -13.87
C THR A 63 7.99 9.76 -13.77
N PRO A 64 8.69 10.73 -13.11
CA PRO A 64 10.06 10.68 -12.60
C PRO A 64 10.15 9.94 -11.25
N GLU A 65 11.30 9.26 -11.03
CA GLU A 65 11.59 8.60 -9.74
C GLU A 65 11.46 9.56 -8.56
N ARG A 66 10.90 9.08 -7.46
CA ARG A 66 10.72 9.85 -6.22
C ARG A 66 11.42 9.16 -5.06
N HIS A 67 12.09 9.97 -4.24
CA HIS A 67 12.76 9.48 -3.03
C HIS A 67 12.16 10.14 -1.80
N TRP A 68 11.89 9.34 -0.78
CA TRP A 68 11.24 9.76 0.43
C TRP A 68 12.00 9.26 1.66
N LEU A 69 12.08 10.10 2.67
CA LEU A 69 12.32 9.66 4.03
C LEU A 69 11.00 9.16 4.61
N ALA A 70 10.98 7.95 5.12
CA ALA A 70 9.81 7.34 5.75
C ALA A 70 9.97 7.35 7.28
N LEU A 71 8.94 7.79 7.98
CA LEU A 71 8.83 7.75 9.45
C LEU A 71 7.47 7.13 9.78
N GLY A 72 7.48 5.96 10.40
CA GLY A 72 6.27 5.18 10.62
C GLY A 72 6.06 4.73 12.05
N LEU A 73 4.82 4.47 12.36
CA LEU A 73 4.36 3.73 13.52
C LEU A 73 3.54 2.54 13.02
N GLU A 74 3.92 1.35 13.46
CA GLU A 74 3.20 0.11 13.18
C GLU A 74 2.88 -0.57 14.50
N GLY A 75 1.68 -1.10 14.64
CA GLY A 75 1.35 -1.81 15.86
C GLY A 75 -0.09 -2.27 15.96
N LEU A 76 -0.35 -2.98 17.05
CA LEU A 76 -1.64 -3.55 17.35
C LEU A 76 -2.43 -2.63 18.29
N ALA A 77 -3.50 -2.06 17.78
CA ALA A 77 -4.46 -1.27 18.53
C ALA A 77 -5.46 -2.16 19.28
N PRO A 78 -6.29 -1.60 20.23
CA PRO A 78 -7.37 -2.35 20.84
C PRO A 78 -8.27 -3.02 19.80
N TRP A 79 -8.87 -4.16 20.18
CA TRP A 79 -9.68 -5.05 19.33
C TRP A 79 -8.89 -5.74 18.19
N PHE A 80 -7.58 -5.88 18.36
CA PHE A 80 -6.72 -6.55 17.40
C PHE A 80 -6.75 -5.93 16.00
N ILE A 81 -6.77 -4.60 15.95
CA ILE A 81 -6.64 -3.85 14.71
C ILE A 81 -5.16 -3.55 14.50
N ASP A 82 -4.61 -4.07 13.42
CA ASP A 82 -3.27 -3.71 12.96
C ASP A 82 -3.32 -2.33 12.32
N VAL A 83 -2.45 -1.45 12.80
CA VAL A 83 -2.37 -0.05 12.35
C VAL A 83 -0.98 0.20 11.80
N ASN A 84 -0.92 0.73 10.60
CA ASN A 84 0.30 1.26 9.99
C ASN A 84 0.06 2.73 9.64
N ALA A 85 0.86 3.62 10.20
CA ALA A 85 0.81 5.05 9.91
C ALA A 85 2.20 5.54 9.54
N THR A 86 2.42 5.92 8.27
CA THR A 86 3.73 6.33 7.76
C THR A 86 3.66 7.71 7.15
N LEU A 87 4.49 8.60 7.67
CA LEU A 87 4.76 9.93 7.12
C LEU A 87 5.95 9.84 6.18
N PHE A 88 5.78 10.31 4.98
CA PHE A 88 6.82 10.43 3.96
C PHE A 88 7.20 11.89 3.76
N VAL A 89 8.50 12.16 3.73
CA VAL A 89 9.05 13.48 3.44
C VAL A 89 10.00 13.34 2.26
N GLY A 90 9.61 13.90 1.14
CA GLY A 90 10.36 13.83 -0.11
C GLY A 90 11.09 15.12 -0.46
N ASN A 91 11.76 15.11 -1.59
CA ASN A 91 12.39 16.30 -2.15
C ASN A 91 11.35 17.37 -2.52
N GLU A 92 11.77 18.63 -2.62
CA GLU A 92 10.93 19.78 -3.02
C GLU A 92 9.74 20.02 -2.10
N GLU A 93 9.91 19.80 -0.80
CA GLU A 93 8.86 20.01 0.23
C GLU A 93 7.61 19.11 0.03
N ARG A 94 7.78 17.98 -0.65
CA ARG A 94 6.72 16.98 -0.77
C ARG A 94 6.56 16.25 0.55
N THR A 95 5.31 16.09 0.95
CA THR A 95 4.94 15.28 2.12
C THR A 95 3.78 14.38 1.77
N ALA A 96 3.77 13.17 2.31
CA ALA A 96 2.65 12.25 2.18
C ALA A 96 2.42 11.51 3.50
N LEU A 97 1.18 11.16 3.78
CA LEU A 97 0.79 10.33 4.91
C LEU A 97 0.00 9.13 4.36
N ARG A 98 0.47 7.94 4.68
CA ARG A 98 -0.25 6.69 4.44
C ARG A 98 -0.76 6.15 5.78
N LEU A 99 -2.02 5.80 5.84
CA LEU A 99 -2.64 5.18 7.00
C LEU A 99 -3.31 3.89 6.55
N GLY A 100 -2.81 2.76 7.04
CA GLY A 100 -3.36 1.43 6.85
C GLY A 100 -3.98 0.90 8.13
N LEU A 101 -5.14 0.27 7.99
CA LEU A 101 -5.83 -0.44 9.05
C LEU A 101 -6.22 -1.82 8.53
N GLU A 102 -5.90 -2.84 9.31
CA GLU A 102 -6.22 -4.23 8.98
C GLU A 102 -6.76 -4.93 10.22
N HIS A 103 -7.66 -5.87 10.03
CA HIS A 103 -8.19 -6.67 11.14
C HIS A 103 -8.39 -8.11 10.68
N GLU A 104 -7.87 -9.06 11.46
CA GLU A 104 -8.03 -10.47 11.16
C GLU A 104 -9.22 -11.07 11.92
N LEU A 105 -10.21 -11.54 11.17
CA LEU A 105 -11.41 -12.22 11.68
C LEU A 105 -11.31 -13.73 11.43
N MET A 106 -10.93 -14.48 12.44
CA MET A 106 -10.83 -15.94 12.37
C MET A 106 -12.21 -16.59 12.39
N PHE A 107 -12.68 -17.17 11.28
CA PHE A 107 -13.90 -17.97 11.24
C PHE A 107 -13.65 -19.40 11.71
N THR A 108 -12.49 -19.94 11.39
CA THR A 108 -12.02 -21.26 11.85
C THR A 108 -10.53 -21.16 12.15
N GLN A 109 -9.92 -22.22 12.64
CA GLN A 109 -8.46 -22.26 12.86
C GLN A 109 -7.63 -22.11 11.56
N ARG A 110 -8.26 -22.16 10.39
CA ARG A 110 -7.61 -22.13 9.07
C ARG A 110 -8.21 -21.11 8.12
N LEU A 111 -9.35 -20.54 8.45
CA LEU A 111 -10.06 -19.60 7.58
C LEU A 111 -10.20 -18.27 8.28
N ALA A 112 -9.55 -17.25 7.73
CA ALA A 112 -9.59 -15.89 8.22
C ALA A 112 -10.10 -14.93 7.13
N LEU A 113 -10.94 -13.99 7.52
CA LEU A 113 -11.32 -12.84 6.72
C LEU A 113 -10.53 -11.63 7.20
N VAL A 114 -9.87 -10.96 6.29
CA VAL A 114 -9.03 -9.79 6.57
C VAL A 114 -9.61 -8.58 5.85
N PRO A 115 -10.51 -7.81 6.49
CA PRO A 115 -10.86 -6.47 6.03
C PRO A 115 -9.68 -5.52 6.22
N GLU A 116 -9.47 -4.65 5.24
CA GLU A 116 -8.43 -3.65 5.24
C GLU A 116 -8.92 -2.33 4.68
N ILE A 117 -8.32 -1.25 5.11
CA ILE A 117 -8.53 0.08 4.55
C ILE A 117 -7.20 0.83 4.52
N GLU A 118 -6.91 1.47 3.42
CA GLU A 118 -5.75 2.34 3.25
C GLU A 118 -6.18 3.73 2.79
N LEU A 119 -5.55 4.74 3.35
CA LEU A 119 -5.77 6.14 3.04
C LEU A 119 -4.44 6.78 2.67
N ASN A 120 -4.39 7.49 1.55
CA ASN A 120 -3.23 8.26 1.13
C ASN A 120 -3.57 9.75 1.07
N VAL A 121 -2.74 10.55 1.76
CA VAL A 121 -2.91 12.01 1.86
C VAL A 121 -1.60 12.68 1.45
N TYR A 122 -1.64 13.62 0.53
CA TYR A 122 -0.46 14.35 0.05
C TYR A 122 -0.51 15.83 0.43
N GLY A 123 0.65 16.41 0.77
CA GLY A 123 0.75 17.79 1.21
C GLY A 123 0.68 18.81 0.07
N ARG A 124 1.02 18.41 -1.16
CA ARG A 124 0.97 19.30 -2.34
C ARG A 124 0.55 18.55 -3.60
N ASN A 125 0.14 19.32 -4.62
CA ASN A 125 -0.13 18.75 -5.93
C ASN A 125 1.18 18.40 -6.65
N ASP A 126 1.23 17.24 -7.26
CA ASP A 126 2.26 16.80 -8.19
C ASP A 126 1.60 16.47 -9.54
N LEU A 127 1.79 17.36 -10.52
CA LEU A 127 1.18 17.21 -11.84
C LEU A 127 1.88 16.15 -12.68
N GLU A 128 3.14 15.82 -12.36
CA GLU A 128 3.90 14.82 -13.11
C GLU A 128 3.43 13.40 -12.79
N THR A 129 2.93 13.18 -11.57
CA THR A 129 2.35 11.91 -11.14
C THR A 129 0.82 11.94 -11.01
N ALA A 130 0.18 13.03 -11.50
CA ALA A 130 -1.26 13.27 -11.40
C ALA A 130 -1.81 13.17 -9.96
N THR A 131 -0.96 13.45 -8.94
CA THR A 131 -1.31 13.34 -7.51
C THR A 131 -1.76 14.69 -6.97
N GLY A 132 -2.90 14.72 -6.31
CA GLY A 132 -3.50 15.94 -5.76
C GLY A 132 -3.22 16.13 -4.28
N ALA A 133 -3.09 17.38 -3.84
CA ALA A 133 -3.00 17.72 -2.42
C ALA A 133 -4.27 17.38 -1.66
N GLY A 134 -4.13 16.96 -0.41
CA GLY A 134 -5.20 16.48 0.46
C GLY A 134 -5.38 14.97 0.39
N LEU A 135 -6.57 14.47 0.70
CA LEU A 135 -6.92 13.07 0.53
C LEU A 135 -6.88 12.74 -0.96
N SER A 136 -5.93 11.88 -1.33
CA SER A 136 -5.70 11.45 -2.72
C SER A 136 -6.58 10.28 -3.08
N ASP A 137 -6.46 9.22 -2.31
CA ASP A 137 -7.16 7.97 -2.55
C ASP A 137 -7.49 7.24 -1.26
N VAL A 138 -8.46 6.37 -1.38
CA VAL A 138 -8.87 5.41 -0.35
C VAL A 138 -9.04 4.06 -1.02
N THR A 139 -8.38 3.05 -0.47
CA THR A 139 -8.59 1.66 -0.85
C THR A 139 -9.23 0.91 0.32
N ALA A 140 -10.30 0.19 0.04
CA ALA A 140 -10.94 -0.69 1.00
C ALA A 140 -10.98 -2.10 0.44
N GLY A 141 -10.51 -3.07 1.19
CA GLY A 141 -10.38 -4.45 0.76
C GLY A 141 -10.94 -5.47 1.73
N MET A 142 -11.21 -6.65 1.21
CA MET A 142 -11.47 -7.84 2.00
C MET A 142 -10.75 -9.02 1.35
N ARG A 143 -9.88 -9.68 2.12
CA ARG A 143 -9.19 -10.89 1.69
C ARG A 143 -9.62 -12.08 2.54
N LEU A 144 -9.91 -13.19 1.91
CA LEU A 144 -10.22 -14.45 2.55
C LEU A 144 -9.00 -15.36 2.43
N HIS A 145 -8.35 -15.62 3.54
CA HIS A 145 -7.17 -16.46 3.67
C HIS A 145 -7.56 -17.86 4.09
N TYR A 146 -6.94 -18.87 3.48
CA TYR A 146 -7.10 -20.25 3.89
C TYR A 146 -5.75 -20.90 4.18
N GLU A 147 -5.44 -21.15 5.44
CA GLU A 147 -4.20 -21.80 5.85
C GLU A 147 -4.25 -23.31 5.53
N ILE A 148 -3.54 -23.72 4.48
CA ILE A 148 -3.35 -25.14 4.17
C ILE A 148 -2.33 -25.74 5.12
N THR A 149 -1.21 -25.04 5.32
CA THR A 149 -0.21 -25.27 6.38
C THR A 149 0.09 -23.94 7.07
N ARG A 150 0.84 -23.96 8.16
CA ARG A 150 1.23 -22.72 8.86
C ARG A 150 2.08 -21.80 8.00
N GLU A 151 2.86 -22.38 7.08
CA GLU A 151 3.78 -21.65 6.21
C GLU A 151 3.18 -21.27 4.86
N PHE A 152 1.95 -21.74 4.56
CA PHE A 152 1.33 -21.57 3.25
C PHE A 152 -0.15 -21.27 3.34
N ALA A 153 -0.52 -20.03 3.01
CA ALA A 153 -1.92 -19.58 2.98
C ALA A 153 -2.23 -18.88 1.64
N PRO A 154 -2.93 -19.54 0.72
CA PRO A 154 -3.55 -18.87 -0.42
C PRO A 154 -4.67 -17.94 0.05
N TYR A 155 -4.87 -16.84 -0.67
CA TYR A 155 -5.97 -15.93 -0.44
C TYR A 155 -6.64 -15.49 -1.73
N VAL A 156 -7.91 -15.11 -1.60
CA VAL A 156 -8.69 -14.42 -2.62
C VAL A 156 -9.38 -13.23 -1.99
N GLY A 157 -9.58 -12.17 -2.75
CA GLY A 157 -10.18 -10.97 -2.21
C GLY A 157 -10.73 -10.03 -3.24
N VAL A 158 -11.27 -8.94 -2.76
CA VAL A 158 -11.74 -7.79 -3.55
C VAL A 158 -11.18 -6.53 -2.93
N HIS A 159 -10.64 -5.67 -3.77
CA HIS A 159 -10.27 -4.30 -3.41
C HIS A 159 -11.19 -3.34 -4.16
N TYR A 160 -11.65 -2.32 -3.47
CA TYR A 160 -12.33 -1.17 -4.05
C TYR A 160 -11.48 0.07 -3.77
N TRP A 161 -11.06 0.75 -4.81
CA TRP A 161 -10.28 1.98 -4.70
C TRP A 161 -11.07 3.17 -5.23
N LYS A 162 -10.81 4.34 -4.65
CA LYS A 162 -11.43 5.58 -5.05
C LYS A 162 -10.52 6.77 -4.82
N GLN A 163 -10.34 7.56 -5.86
CA GLN A 163 -9.62 8.82 -5.81
C GLN A 163 -10.52 9.97 -5.37
N TYR A 164 -9.93 10.94 -4.69
CA TYR A 164 -10.60 12.11 -4.15
C TYR A 164 -9.89 13.42 -4.55
N GLY A 165 -10.54 14.54 -4.31
CA GLY A 165 -9.98 15.87 -4.42
C GLY A 165 -9.39 16.21 -5.79
N ASN A 166 -8.16 16.72 -5.76
CA ASN A 166 -7.45 17.10 -6.97
C ASN A 166 -6.93 15.90 -7.77
N THR A 167 -6.59 14.79 -7.12
CA THR A 167 -6.21 13.53 -7.80
C THR A 167 -7.33 13.08 -8.73
N ALA A 168 -8.54 12.93 -8.21
CA ALA A 168 -9.69 12.57 -9.03
C ALA A 168 -10.01 13.60 -10.15
N ARG A 169 -9.62 14.85 -9.97
CA ARG A 169 -9.80 15.88 -11.01
C ARG A 169 -8.75 15.73 -12.12
N PHE A 170 -7.51 15.40 -11.78
CA PHE A 170 -6.46 15.18 -12.76
C PHE A 170 -6.78 13.93 -13.60
N SER A 171 -7.10 12.80 -12.98
CA SER A 171 -7.48 11.59 -13.70
C SER A 171 -8.67 11.79 -14.64
N ARG A 172 -9.68 12.60 -14.24
CA ARG A 172 -10.80 12.93 -15.16
C ARG A 172 -10.41 13.79 -16.35
N VAL A 173 -9.36 14.61 -16.23
CA VAL A 173 -8.84 15.40 -17.36
C VAL A 173 -8.17 14.50 -18.38
N ASP A 174 -7.54 13.42 -17.90
CA ASP A 174 -6.85 12.41 -18.72
C ASP A 174 -7.77 11.26 -19.14
N ASP A 175 -9.10 11.40 -18.88
CA ASP A 175 -10.14 10.43 -19.22
C ASP A 175 -9.96 9.07 -18.50
N GLU A 176 -9.29 9.08 -17.35
CA GLU A 176 -9.04 7.92 -16.52
C GLU A 176 -10.16 7.69 -15.49
N LYS A 177 -10.29 6.44 -15.04
CA LYS A 177 -11.25 6.08 -14.00
C LYS A 177 -10.79 6.62 -12.64
N THR A 178 -11.73 7.14 -11.86
CA THR A 178 -11.48 7.65 -10.51
C THR A 178 -11.90 6.70 -9.40
N ASP A 179 -12.48 5.57 -9.75
CA ASP A 179 -12.84 4.49 -8.83
C ASP A 179 -12.94 3.16 -9.58
N GLY A 180 -12.77 2.08 -8.85
CA GLY A 180 -12.84 0.75 -9.42
C GLY A 180 -12.88 -0.33 -8.35
N ALA A 181 -13.22 -1.53 -8.78
CA ALA A 181 -13.14 -2.74 -7.98
C ALA A 181 -12.29 -3.78 -8.71
N GLU A 182 -11.39 -4.40 -7.98
CA GLU A 182 -10.45 -5.37 -8.49
C GLU A 182 -10.52 -6.67 -7.69
N PHE A 183 -10.39 -7.80 -8.37
CA PHE A 183 -10.23 -9.08 -7.72
C PHE A 183 -8.75 -9.35 -7.51
N VAL A 184 -8.39 -9.73 -6.30
CA VAL A 184 -7.03 -10.08 -5.93
C VAL A 184 -6.96 -11.55 -5.53
N ALA A 185 -5.90 -12.20 -5.94
CA ALA A 185 -5.58 -13.56 -5.51
C ALA A 185 -4.07 -13.70 -5.35
N GLY A 186 -3.65 -14.40 -4.32
CA GLY A 186 -2.24 -14.59 -4.07
C GLY A 186 -1.96 -15.68 -3.05
N ILE A 187 -0.71 -15.78 -2.67
CA ILE A 187 -0.22 -16.75 -1.73
C ILE A 187 0.65 -16.03 -0.71
N HIS A 188 0.36 -16.26 0.56
CA HIS A 188 1.17 -15.79 1.65
C HIS A 188 2.05 -16.93 2.15
N PHE A 189 3.37 -16.69 2.18
CA PHE A 189 4.36 -17.62 2.71
C PHE A 189 5.10 -17.00 3.87
N TRP A 190 5.31 -17.81 4.92
CA TRP A 190 6.28 -17.49 5.96
C TRP A 190 7.07 -18.72 6.40
N TYR A 191 8.29 -18.50 6.85
CA TYR A 191 9.21 -19.53 7.32
C TYR A 191 9.96 -19.05 8.56
#